data_d8c7c2e9ad58b1ec36f5819d9897c283
#
_entry.id   d8c7c2e9ad58b1ec36f5819d9897c283
#
_cell.length_a   1.000
_cell.length_b   1.000
_cell.length_c   1.000
_cell.angle_alpha   90.00
_cell.angle_beta   90.00
_cell.angle_gamma   90.00
#
_symmetry.space_group_name_H-M   'P 1'
#
loop_
_entity.id
_entity.type
_entity.pdbx_description
1 polymer ?
#
loop_
_entity_poly.entity_id
_entity_poly.type
_entity_poly.pdbx_seq_one_letter_code
_entity_poly.pdbx_strand_id
1 'polypeptide(L)'
;MNKADLVNEVASVVSTKTEAQATVDCVFDSIAKTLKNGDVVTVVGFGSFKVVKRKARTGRNPQTGAEIQISASNAPKFVPGKALKDAVN
;
A
#
# COMPACT_ATOMS: atom_id res chain seq x y z
N MET A 1 -7.39 9.08 -9.83
CA MET A 1 -8.32 8.17 -9.14
C MET A 1 -8.04 8.18 -7.65
N ASN A 2 -9.06 8.25 -6.84
CA ASN A 2 -8.96 8.15 -5.39
C ASN A 2 -9.88 7.04 -4.88
N LYS A 3 -9.98 6.88 -3.56
CA LYS A 3 -10.81 5.82 -2.97
C LYS A 3 -12.29 5.96 -3.36
N ALA A 4 -12.80 7.19 -3.43
CA ALA A 4 -14.19 7.42 -3.84
C ALA A 4 -14.44 6.95 -5.28
N ASP A 5 -13.49 7.16 -6.17
CA ASP A 5 -13.59 6.68 -7.55
C ASP A 5 -13.60 5.15 -7.61
N LEU A 6 -12.77 4.49 -6.79
CA LEU A 6 -12.79 3.03 -6.67
C LEU A 6 -14.14 2.51 -6.17
N VAL A 7 -14.73 3.19 -5.18
CA VAL A 7 -16.05 2.83 -4.67
C VAL A 7 -17.11 2.91 -5.78
N ASN A 8 -17.05 3.96 -6.60
CA ASN A 8 -17.98 4.11 -7.73
C ASN A 8 -17.81 3.00 -8.77
N GLU A 9 -16.58 2.59 -9.05
CA GLU A 9 -16.31 1.46 -9.96
C GLU A 9 -16.87 0.15 -9.39
N VAL A 10 -16.65 -0.11 -8.12
CA VAL A 10 -17.16 -1.31 -7.45
C VAL A 10 -18.69 -1.29 -7.39
N ALA A 11 -19.30 -0.12 -7.25
CA ALA A 11 -20.76 0.03 -7.23
C ALA A 11 -21.42 -0.45 -8.51
N SER A 12 -20.72 -0.48 -9.64
CA SER A 12 -21.25 -1.02 -10.89
C SER A 12 -21.32 -2.55 -10.90
N VAL A 13 -20.66 -3.21 -9.96
CA VAL A 13 -20.56 -4.67 -9.86
C VAL A 13 -21.41 -5.23 -8.73
N VAL A 14 -21.56 -4.47 -7.63
CA VAL A 14 -22.36 -4.87 -6.46
C VAL A 14 -23.72 -4.19 -6.49
N SER A 15 -24.61 -4.61 -5.59
CA SER A 15 -26.02 -4.18 -5.62
C SER A 15 -26.22 -2.74 -5.17
N THR A 16 -25.45 -2.25 -4.20
CA THR A 16 -25.64 -0.91 -3.63
C THR A 16 -24.30 -0.20 -3.43
N LYS A 17 -24.37 1.13 -3.29
CA LYS A 17 -23.19 1.94 -3.00
C LYS A 17 -22.65 1.66 -1.59
N THR A 18 -23.53 1.34 -0.65
CA THR A 18 -23.13 0.93 0.71
C THR A 18 -22.30 -0.35 0.68
N GLU A 19 -22.71 -1.34 -0.11
CA GLU A 19 -21.93 -2.56 -0.31
C GLU A 19 -20.59 -2.28 -0.99
N ALA A 20 -20.58 -1.37 -1.98
CA ALA A 20 -19.35 -0.97 -2.66
C ALA A 20 -18.36 -0.35 -1.68
N GLN A 21 -18.81 0.54 -0.81
CA GLN A 21 -17.97 1.17 0.21
C GLN A 21 -17.39 0.13 1.17
N ALA A 22 -18.25 -0.76 1.67
CA ALA A 22 -17.84 -1.83 2.58
C ALA A 22 -16.84 -2.79 1.92
N THR A 23 -17.04 -3.11 0.64
CA THR A 23 -16.16 -3.99 -0.13
C THR A 23 -14.78 -3.37 -0.30
N VAL A 24 -14.70 -2.12 -0.71
CA VAL A 24 -13.43 -1.40 -0.88
C VAL A 24 -12.70 -1.30 0.47
N ASP A 25 -13.41 -0.91 1.53
CA ASP A 25 -12.84 -0.82 2.86
C ASP A 25 -12.29 -2.17 3.34
N CYS A 26 -13.03 -3.25 3.11
CA CYS A 26 -12.61 -4.60 3.48
C CYS A 26 -11.30 -4.99 2.78
N VAL A 27 -11.16 -4.70 1.50
CA VAL A 27 -9.94 -5.03 0.74
C VAL A 27 -8.74 -4.29 1.33
N PHE A 28 -8.83 -2.98 1.51
CA PHE A 28 -7.71 -2.19 2.01
C PHE A 28 -7.39 -2.47 3.47
N ASP A 29 -8.41 -2.67 4.31
CA ASP A 29 -8.22 -3.02 5.72
C ASP A 29 -7.55 -4.39 5.85
N SER A 30 -7.90 -5.35 5.01
CA SER A 30 -7.29 -6.68 5.00
C SER A 30 -5.82 -6.61 4.60
N ILE A 31 -5.48 -5.80 3.61
CA ILE A 31 -4.10 -5.58 3.19
C ILE A 31 -3.30 -4.94 4.33
N ALA A 32 -3.83 -3.88 4.92
CA ALA A 32 -3.17 -3.16 6.02
C ALA A 32 -2.94 -4.07 7.22
N LYS A 33 -3.94 -4.87 7.60
CA LYS A 33 -3.86 -5.80 8.72
C LYS A 33 -2.80 -6.88 8.49
N THR A 34 -2.75 -7.44 7.29
CA THR A 34 -1.76 -8.46 6.94
C THR A 34 -0.34 -7.90 7.00
N LEU A 35 -0.13 -6.70 6.46
CA LEU A 35 1.17 -6.03 6.52
C LEU A 35 1.56 -5.66 7.95
N LYS A 36 0.60 -5.27 8.77
CA LYS A 36 0.84 -4.99 10.19
C LYS A 36 1.39 -6.21 10.93
N ASN A 37 0.95 -7.41 10.55
CA ASN A 37 1.45 -8.66 11.11
C ASN A 37 2.78 -9.11 10.51
N GLY A 38 3.33 -8.37 9.56
CA GLY A 38 4.59 -8.70 8.91
C GLY A 38 4.49 -9.69 7.76
N ASP A 39 3.28 -10.01 7.33
CA ASP A 39 3.05 -10.95 6.24
C ASP A 39 2.98 -10.23 4.88
N VAL A 40 3.07 -11.03 3.83
CA VAL A 40 3.01 -10.54 2.44
C VAL A 40 1.61 -10.75 1.88
N VAL A 41 1.12 -9.77 1.12
CA VAL A 41 -0.12 -9.90 0.37
C VAL A 41 0.23 -10.03 -1.12
N THR A 42 -0.05 -11.18 -1.70
CA THR A 42 0.19 -11.43 -3.13
C THR A 42 -1.14 -11.46 -3.87
N VAL A 43 -1.29 -10.57 -4.85
CA VAL A 43 -2.45 -10.53 -5.73
C VAL A 43 -1.99 -10.97 -7.12
N VAL A 44 -2.36 -12.18 -7.50
CA VAL A 44 -1.95 -12.77 -8.77
C VAL A 44 -2.41 -11.87 -9.94
N GLY A 45 -1.49 -11.59 -10.86
CA GLY A 45 -1.77 -10.74 -12.01
C GLY A 45 -1.72 -9.24 -11.72
N PHE A 46 -1.48 -8.84 -10.48
CA PHE A 46 -1.40 -7.43 -10.09
C PHE A 46 -0.06 -7.08 -9.47
N GLY A 47 0.26 -7.67 -8.34
CA GLY A 47 1.52 -7.41 -7.63
C GLY A 47 1.48 -7.90 -6.20
N SER A 48 2.50 -7.54 -5.45
CA SER A 48 2.63 -7.95 -4.05
C SER A 48 2.88 -6.75 -3.16
N PHE A 49 2.25 -6.77 -1.99
CA PHE A 49 2.50 -5.81 -0.92
C PHE A 49 3.35 -6.50 0.15
N LYS A 50 4.40 -5.86 0.58
CA LYS A 50 5.29 -6.40 1.62
C LYS A 50 5.77 -5.30 2.54
N VAL A 51 6.33 -5.70 3.67
CA VAL A 51 6.96 -4.78 4.61
C VAL A 51 8.46 -4.89 4.45
N VAL A 52 9.14 -3.77 4.30
CA VAL A 52 10.60 -3.70 4.28
C VAL A 52 11.05 -3.04 5.57
N LYS A 53 12.14 -3.56 6.15
CA LYS A 53 12.76 -2.97 7.33
C LYS A 53 13.80 -1.97 6.89
N ARG A 54 13.69 -0.75 7.38
CA ARG A 54 14.67 0.29 7.18
C ARG A 54 15.55 0.36 8.42
N LYS A 55 16.86 0.22 8.23
CA LYS A 55 17.82 0.32 9.34
C LYS A 55 17.87 1.74 9.87
N ALA A 56 18.16 1.87 11.17
CA ALA A 56 18.51 3.16 11.75
C ALA A 56 19.71 3.73 11.00
N ARG A 57 19.69 5.03 10.77
CA ARG A 57 20.76 5.73 10.08
C ARG A 57 20.94 7.13 10.63
N THR A 58 22.09 7.73 10.37
CA THR A 58 22.36 9.13 10.67
C THR A 58 22.06 9.95 9.41
N GLY A 59 21.15 10.93 9.54
CA GLY A 59 20.87 11.90 8.50
C GLY A 59 21.43 13.25 8.89
N ARG A 60 21.31 14.23 8.00
CA ARG A 60 21.72 15.60 8.27
C ARG A 60 20.58 16.56 7.95
N ASN A 61 20.30 17.48 8.87
CA ASN A 61 19.30 18.50 8.65
C ASN A 61 19.83 19.50 7.61
N PRO A 62 19.17 19.65 6.45
CA PRO A 62 19.65 20.54 5.39
C PRO A 62 19.64 22.02 5.76
N GLN A 63 18.86 22.43 6.76
CA GLN A 63 18.77 23.83 7.18
C GLN A 63 19.83 24.21 8.22
N THR A 64 20.12 23.29 9.15
CA THR A 64 21.05 23.55 10.26
C THR A 64 22.38 22.83 10.11
N GLY A 65 22.47 21.83 9.24
CA GLY A 65 23.64 20.99 9.11
C GLY A 65 23.84 20.02 10.27
N ALA A 66 22.93 20.00 11.25
CA ALA A 66 23.03 19.12 12.40
C ALA A 66 22.75 17.67 12.02
N GLU A 67 23.43 16.75 12.67
CA GLU A 67 23.17 15.31 12.51
C GLU A 67 21.87 14.94 13.18
N ILE A 68 21.06 14.13 12.48
CA ILE A 68 19.80 13.63 12.97
C ILE A 68 19.87 12.11 13.02
N GLN A 69 19.44 11.53 14.13
CA GLN A 69 19.30 10.08 14.26
C GLN A 69 17.94 9.67 13.69
N ILE A 70 17.96 8.87 12.62
CA ILE A 70 16.75 8.30 12.04
C ILE A 70 16.61 6.89 12.55
N SER A 71 15.58 6.66 13.36
CA SER A 71 15.31 5.35 13.95
C SER A 71 14.97 4.30 12.91
N ALA A 72 15.27 3.04 13.22
CA ALA A 72 14.81 1.91 12.41
C ALA A 72 13.29 1.92 12.32
N SER A 73 12.76 1.61 11.16
CA SER A 73 11.32 1.59 10.93
C SER A 73 10.95 0.53 9.91
N ASN A 74 9.68 0.15 9.90
CA ASN A 74 9.10 -0.70 8.87
C ASN A 74 8.33 0.17 7.88
N ALA A 75 8.44 -0.14 6.61
CA ALA A 75 7.73 0.59 5.57
C ALA A 75 7.01 -0.38 4.64
N PRO A 76 5.75 -0.08 4.26
CA PRO A 76 5.06 -0.88 3.26
C PRO A 76 5.68 -0.62 1.88
N LYS A 77 5.76 -1.66 1.07
CA LYS A 77 6.27 -1.57 -0.29
C LYS A 77 5.37 -2.37 -1.23
N PHE A 78 5.07 -1.80 -2.39
CA PHE A 78 4.37 -2.50 -3.44
C PHE A 78 5.35 -2.88 -4.56
N VAL A 79 5.32 -4.16 -4.95
CA VAL A 79 6.11 -4.68 -6.06
C VAL A 79 5.14 -5.08 -7.17
N PRO A 80 5.10 -4.34 -8.28
CA PRO A 80 4.17 -4.67 -9.37
C PRO A 80 4.51 -6.02 -10.00
N GLY A 81 3.47 -6.77 -10.37
CA GLY A 81 3.63 -8.00 -11.11
C GLY A 81 3.90 -7.74 -12.58
N LYS A 82 4.30 -8.80 -13.31
CA LYS A 82 4.62 -8.69 -14.73
C LYS A 82 3.43 -8.18 -15.55
N ALA A 83 2.25 -8.72 -15.29
CA ALA A 83 1.04 -8.31 -16.03
C ALA A 83 0.74 -6.82 -15.85
N LEU A 84 0.91 -6.29 -14.64
CA LEU A 84 0.70 -4.87 -14.39
C LEU A 84 1.76 -4.01 -15.06
N LYS A 85 3.03 -4.43 -15.02
CA LYS A 85 4.11 -3.73 -15.74
C LYS A 85 3.87 -3.69 -17.23
N ASP A 86 3.44 -4.80 -17.81
CA ASP A 86 3.17 -4.91 -19.23
C ASP A 86 1.98 -4.03 -19.64
N ALA A 87 0.99 -3.90 -18.78
CA ALA A 87 -0.19 -3.08 -19.04
C ALA A 87 0.11 -1.58 -19.14
N VAL A 88 1.18 -1.09 -18.49
CA VAL A 88 1.54 0.33 -18.48
C VAL A 88 2.69 0.66 -19.44
N ASN A 89 3.24 -0.33 -20.12
CA ASN A 89 4.33 -0.17 -21.10
C ASN A 89 3.89 -0.44 -22.52
#